data_1dc50b45f777ddcb3ca7ef81cade079c
#
_entry.id   1dc50b45f777ddcb3ca7ef81cade079c
#
_cell.length_a   1.000
_cell.length_b   1.000
_cell.length_c   1.000
_cell.angle_alpha   90.00
_cell.angle_beta   90.00
_cell.angle_gamma   90.00
#
_symmetry.space_group_name_H-M   'P 1'
#
loop_
_entity.id
_entity.type
_entity.pdbx_description
1 polymer ?
#
loop_
_entity_poly.entity_id
_entity_poly.type
_entity_poly.pdbx_seq_one_letter_code
_entity_poly.pdbx_strand_id
1 'polypeptide(L)'
;MRSIFYLLLLGVVLGTAALVTRSGIFARKDPGRPINSAMREALDARSPQHSTRDAMLIAQKYGTAHALPSGLQYLVRSRGTGEATPQPGDEVICHYDGRLLDGTPFDSSYQGGVPFVFRLGTGSVIRGWDEAFPLMHKGEKRTLIVPHWLAYGERGQPPRIPSKATLVFEVELIDWR
;
A
#
# COMPACT_ATOMS: atom_id res chain seq x y z
N MET A 1 -14.71 -66.39 26.93
CA MET A 1 -13.35 -65.86 26.68
C MET A 1 -13.29 -64.77 25.58
N ARG A 2 -14.06 -64.91 24.51
CA ARG A 2 -14.05 -63.88 23.41
C ARG A 2 -14.52 -62.51 23.86
N SER A 3 -15.54 -62.43 24.74
CA SER A 3 -16.15 -61.13 25.18
C SER A 3 -15.17 -60.27 26.05
N ILE A 4 -14.35 -60.90 26.88
CA ILE A 4 -13.37 -60.19 27.73
C ILE A 4 -12.26 -59.58 26.88
N PHE A 5 -11.87 -60.24 25.77
CA PHE A 5 -10.85 -59.73 24.88
C PHE A 5 -11.28 -58.47 24.14
N TYR A 6 -12.56 -58.38 23.70
CA TYR A 6 -13.10 -57.19 23.06
C TYR A 6 -13.22 -55.98 24.03
N LEU A 7 -13.56 -56.27 25.33
CA LEU A 7 -13.63 -55.20 26.35
C LEU A 7 -12.24 -54.64 26.65
N LEU A 8 -11.21 -55.49 26.73
CA LEU A 8 -9.83 -55.04 26.91
C LEU A 8 -9.30 -54.26 25.69
N LEU A 9 -9.64 -54.68 24.49
CA LEU A 9 -9.25 -53.99 23.25
C LEU A 9 -9.95 -52.64 23.13
N LEU A 10 -11.23 -52.55 23.52
CA LEU A 10 -11.97 -51.28 23.53
C LEU A 10 -11.41 -50.31 24.56
N GLY A 11 -10.99 -50.80 25.73
CA GLY A 11 -10.36 -50.00 26.80
C GLY A 11 -9.01 -49.43 26.36
N VAL A 12 -8.20 -50.21 25.63
CA VAL A 12 -6.92 -49.73 25.09
C VAL A 12 -7.14 -48.67 24.02
N VAL A 13 -8.12 -48.85 23.13
CA VAL A 13 -8.42 -47.84 22.06
C VAL A 13 -8.95 -46.55 22.67
N LEU A 14 -9.84 -46.63 23.68
CA LEU A 14 -10.35 -45.42 24.37
C LEU A 14 -9.25 -44.73 25.22
N GLY A 15 -8.35 -45.50 25.84
CA GLY A 15 -7.23 -44.98 26.60
C GLY A 15 -6.20 -44.26 25.71
N THR A 16 -5.91 -44.81 24.54
CA THR A 16 -5.01 -44.20 23.56
C THR A 16 -5.64 -42.94 22.91
N ALA A 17 -6.94 -42.94 22.62
CA ALA A 17 -7.65 -41.78 22.13
C ALA A 17 -7.65 -40.64 23.16
N ALA A 18 -7.87 -40.94 24.46
CA ALA A 18 -7.80 -39.98 25.56
C ALA A 18 -6.38 -39.41 25.76
N LEU A 19 -5.35 -40.24 25.58
CA LEU A 19 -3.94 -39.83 25.69
C LEU A 19 -3.52 -38.93 24.54
N VAL A 20 -3.96 -39.23 23.30
CA VAL A 20 -3.67 -38.43 22.12
C VAL A 20 -4.36 -37.06 22.21
N THR A 21 -5.58 -36.99 22.73
CA THR A 21 -6.27 -35.69 22.92
C THR A 21 -5.64 -34.86 24.04
N ARG A 22 -5.08 -35.53 25.07
CA ARG A 22 -4.42 -34.84 26.20
C ARG A 22 -2.99 -34.42 25.88
N SER A 23 -2.32 -35.11 24.97
CA SER A 23 -0.92 -34.82 24.57
C SER A 23 -0.78 -33.62 23.62
N GLY A 24 -1.85 -33.02 23.15
CA GLY A 24 -1.80 -31.83 22.32
C GLY A 24 -1.19 -32.06 20.93
N ILE A 25 -1.01 -33.35 20.48
CA ILE A 25 -0.42 -33.68 19.17
C ILE A 25 -1.24 -33.10 18.00
N PHE A 26 -2.52 -32.81 18.22
CA PHE A 26 -3.40 -32.09 17.31
C PHE A 26 -3.70 -30.66 17.76
N ALA A 27 -2.92 -30.10 18.70
CA ALA A 27 -3.03 -28.68 18.98
C ALA A 27 -2.72 -27.95 17.68
N ARG A 28 -3.74 -27.34 17.08
CA ARG A 28 -3.60 -26.38 15.99
C ARG A 28 -2.50 -25.43 16.40
N LYS A 29 -1.46 -25.30 15.56
CA LYS A 29 -0.47 -24.25 15.64
C LYS A 29 -1.23 -22.98 15.97
N ASP A 30 -1.03 -22.42 17.17
CA ASP A 30 -1.78 -21.26 17.65
C ASP A 30 -1.88 -20.25 16.50
N PRO A 31 -3.07 -19.80 16.09
CA PRO A 31 -3.18 -18.66 15.21
C PRO A 31 -2.56 -17.49 15.96
N GLY A 32 -1.32 -17.16 15.66
CA GLY A 32 -0.42 -16.28 16.42
C GLY A 32 -1.16 -15.39 17.42
N ARG A 33 -0.59 -15.19 18.60
CA ARG A 33 -1.23 -14.41 19.68
C ARG A 33 -1.88 -13.17 19.07
N PRO A 34 -3.17 -12.89 19.34
CA PRO A 34 -3.82 -11.70 18.82
C PRO A 34 -2.93 -10.50 19.14
N ILE A 35 -2.58 -9.72 18.12
CA ILE A 35 -1.79 -8.51 18.28
C ILE A 35 -2.54 -7.63 19.28
N ASN A 36 -2.00 -7.50 20.50
CA ASN A 36 -2.59 -6.63 21.52
C ASN A 36 -2.38 -5.15 21.13
N SER A 37 -3.10 -4.25 21.79
CA SER A 37 -3.03 -2.81 21.51
C SER A 37 -1.60 -2.27 21.58
N ALA A 38 -0.82 -2.69 22.59
CA ALA A 38 0.57 -2.27 22.78
C ALA A 38 1.49 -2.77 21.63
N MET A 39 1.25 -3.98 21.10
CA MET A 39 2.01 -4.49 19.96
C MET A 39 1.63 -3.80 18.65
N ARG A 40 0.36 -3.44 18.47
CA ARG A 40 -0.09 -2.59 17.35
C ARG A 40 0.57 -1.22 17.42
N GLU A 41 0.52 -0.57 18.57
CA GLU A 41 1.13 0.73 18.80
C GLU A 41 2.65 0.70 18.55
N ALA A 42 3.34 -0.36 19.00
CA ALA A 42 4.77 -0.54 18.72
C ALA A 42 5.09 -0.80 17.24
N LEU A 43 4.20 -1.47 16.50
CA LEU A 43 4.34 -1.67 15.07
C LEU A 43 4.05 -0.36 14.31
N ASP A 44 2.99 0.35 14.70
CA ASP A 44 2.62 1.64 14.10
C ASP A 44 3.71 2.69 14.34
N ALA A 45 4.32 2.71 15.53
CA ALA A 45 5.45 3.59 15.84
C ALA A 45 6.72 3.30 15.01
N ARG A 46 6.87 2.10 14.47
CA ARG A 46 7.99 1.69 13.59
C ARG A 46 7.68 1.87 12.12
N SER A 47 6.42 2.02 11.76
CA SER A 47 6.00 2.27 10.38
C SER A 47 6.28 3.72 10.01
N PRO A 48 6.70 4.00 8.77
CA PRO A 48 6.82 5.38 8.32
C PRO A 48 5.46 6.07 8.44
N GLN A 49 5.43 7.20 9.14
CA GLN A 49 4.20 7.96 9.35
C GLN A 49 4.37 9.41 8.91
N HIS A 50 3.25 10.02 8.52
CA HIS A 50 3.20 11.46 8.32
C HIS A 50 3.48 12.21 9.63
N SER A 51 4.04 13.41 9.53
CA SER A 51 4.03 14.32 10.67
C SER A 51 2.59 14.58 11.10
N THR A 52 2.37 14.90 12.40
CA THR A 52 1.03 15.26 12.90
C THR A 52 0.40 16.41 12.08
N ARG A 53 1.22 17.38 11.69
CA ARG A 53 0.80 18.50 10.84
C ARG A 53 0.35 18.02 9.46
N ASP A 54 1.12 17.16 8.80
CA ASP A 54 0.77 16.63 7.48
C ASP A 54 -0.49 15.79 7.55
N ALA A 55 -0.61 14.93 8.57
CA ALA A 55 -1.82 14.11 8.78
C ALA A 55 -3.07 14.96 8.92
N MET A 56 -3.02 16.07 9.67
CA MET A 56 -4.14 17.02 9.80
C MET A 56 -4.47 17.71 8.46
N LEU A 57 -3.46 18.16 7.72
CA LEU A 57 -3.66 18.79 6.42
C LEU A 57 -4.25 17.82 5.38
N ILE A 58 -3.77 16.57 5.37
CA ILE A 58 -4.30 15.51 4.51
C ILE A 58 -5.76 15.24 4.86
N ALA A 59 -6.08 15.06 6.13
CA ALA A 59 -7.46 14.83 6.57
C ALA A 59 -8.37 15.99 6.19
N GLN A 60 -7.90 17.23 6.31
CA GLN A 60 -8.67 18.41 5.99
C GLN A 60 -8.89 18.58 4.47
N LYS A 61 -7.84 18.41 3.66
CA LYS A 61 -7.88 18.69 2.21
C LYS A 61 -8.30 17.49 1.37
N TYR A 62 -7.99 16.27 1.84
CA TYR A 62 -8.08 15.01 1.07
C TYR A 62 -8.76 13.90 1.87
N GLY A 63 -9.61 14.22 2.85
CA GLY A 63 -10.23 13.26 3.78
C GLY A 63 -11.10 12.18 3.11
N THR A 64 -11.47 12.35 1.83
CA THR A 64 -12.20 11.34 1.04
C THR A 64 -11.28 10.51 0.14
N ALA A 65 -9.95 10.67 0.26
CA ALA A 65 -9.00 9.92 -0.55
C ALA A 65 -9.00 8.42 -0.18
N HIS A 66 -8.87 7.59 -1.19
CA HIS A 66 -8.63 6.16 -1.00
C HIS A 66 -7.19 5.95 -0.53
N ALA A 67 -7.01 5.31 0.61
CA ALA A 67 -5.70 4.99 1.16
C ALA A 67 -5.30 3.55 0.81
N LEU A 68 -4.06 3.37 0.33
CA LEU A 68 -3.45 2.06 0.11
C LEU A 68 -2.60 1.65 1.32
N PRO A 69 -2.34 0.35 1.52
CA PRO A 69 -1.53 -0.15 2.65
C PRO A 69 -0.11 0.41 2.72
N SER A 70 0.45 0.85 1.59
CA SER A 70 1.76 1.51 1.49
C SER A 70 1.80 2.91 2.10
N GLY A 71 0.61 3.52 2.32
CA GLY A 71 0.42 4.91 2.70
C GLY A 71 0.18 5.86 1.53
N LEU A 72 0.26 5.39 0.28
CA LEU A 72 -0.19 6.15 -0.87
C LEU A 72 -1.69 6.42 -0.75
N GLN A 73 -2.11 7.66 -1.03
CA GLN A 73 -3.54 7.99 -1.11
C GLN A 73 -3.86 8.60 -2.46
N TYR A 74 -5.09 8.40 -2.94
CA TYR A 74 -5.52 8.98 -4.21
C TYR A 74 -6.99 9.35 -4.24
N LEU A 75 -7.31 10.32 -5.09
CA LEU A 75 -8.67 10.73 -5.46
C LEU A 75 -8.83 10.64 -6.96
N VAL A 76 -9.87 9.95 -7.44
CA VAL A 76 -10.23 9.97 -8.86
C VAL A 76 -10.94 11.28 -9.16
N ARG A 77 -10.36 12.10 -10.05
CA ARG A 77 -10.92 13.39 -10.49
C ARG A 77 -11.77 13.25 -11.75
N SER A 78 -11.31 12.40 -12.66
CA SER A 78 -12.04 12.03 -13.87
C SER A 78 -11.78 10.57 -14.16
N ARG A 79 -12.81 9.81 -14.45
CA ARG A 79 -12.66 8.40 -14.83
C ARG A 79 -12.07 8.30 -16.23
N GLY A 80 -11.22 7.32 -16.43
CA GLY A 80 -10.71 6.93 -17.73
C GLY A 80 -11.68 6.05 -18.51
N THR A 81 -11.20 5.50 -19.61
CA THR A 81 -11.95 4.63 -20.52
C THR A 81 -11.30 3.26 -20.64
N GLY A 82 -12.10 2.25 -20.95
CA GLY A 82 -11.62 0.88 -21.12
C GLY A 82 -11.37 0.17 -19.78
N GLU A 83 -11.02 -1.11 -19.86
CA GLU A 83 -10.74 -1.95 -18.68
C GLU A 83 -9.23 -2.20 -18.47
N ALA A 84 -8.43 -1.97 -19.52
CA ALA A 84 -6.98 -2.19 -19.46
C ALA A 84 -6.27 -1.10 -18.64
N THR A 85 -5.20 -1.50 -17.97
CA THR A 85 -4.31 -0.64 -17.18
C THR A 85 -2.85 -0.91 -17.55
N PRO A 86 -1.94 0.06 -17.36
CA PRO A 86 -0.51 -0.14 -17.61
C PRO A 86 0.06 -1.27 -16.76
N GLN A 87 0.98 -2.04 -17.34
CA GLN A 87 1.68 -3.12 -16.66
C GLN A 87 3.16 -2.76 -16.43
N PRO A 88 3.83 -3.39 -15.42
CA PRO A 88 5.26 -3.23 -15.26
C PRO A 88 6.02 -3.54 -16.55
N GLY A 89 6.88 -2.60 -16.98
CA GLY A 89 7.63 -2.66 -18.23
C GLY A 89 7.06 -1.78 -19.34
N ASP A 90 5.80 -1.39 -19.25
CA ASP A 90 5.18 -0.49 -20.21
C ASP A 90 5.79 0.93 -20.16
N GLU A 91 5.78 1.60 -21.28
CA GLU A 91 6.14 3.00 -21.41
C GLU A 91 4.88 3.85 -21.21
N VAL A 92 4.78 4.49 -20.05
CA VAL A 92 3.64 5.32 -19.66
C VAL A 92 3.82 6.75 -20.15
N ILE A 93 2.77 7.33 -20.72
CA ILE A 93 2.70 8.70 -21.22
C ILE A 93 1.67 9.45 -20.36
N CYS A 94 2.08 10.50 -19.66
CA CYS A 94 1.21 11.24 -18.75
C CYS A 94 1.51 12.72 -18.73
N HIS A 95 0.53 13.50 -18.27
CA HIS A 95 0.77 14.84 -17.75
C HIS A 95 0.69 14.85 -16.23
N TYR A 96 1.41 15.79 -15.62
CA TYR A 96 1.37 15.99 -14.18
C TYR A 96 1.63 17.43 -13.77
N ASP A 97 1.12 17.78 -12.59
CA ASP A 97 1.46 18.99 -11.84
C ASP A 97 1.81 18.58 -10.40
N GLY A 98 3.03 18.83 -9.97
CA GLY A 98 3.59 18.41 -8.69
C GLY A 98 3.69 19.58 -7.72
N ARG A 99 3.13 19.41 -6.51
CA ARG A 99 3.09 20.41 -5.44
C ARG A 99 3.47 19.81 -4.10
N LEU A 100 3.99 20.63 -3.22
CA LEU A 100 4.09 20.30 -1.81
C LEU A 100 2.68 20.29 -1.18
N LEU A 101 2.54 19.71 0.00
CA LEU A 101 1.25 19.62 0.70
C LEU A 101 0.64 21.00 1.04
N ASP A 102 1.47 22.04 1.19
CA ASP A 102 1.03 23.43 1.38
C ASP A 102 0.53 24.09 0.10
N GLY A 103 0.74 23.45 -1.07
CA GLY A 103 0.35 23.92 -2.39
C GLY A 103 1.49 24.54 -3.22
N THR A 104 2.69 24.69 -2.65
CA THR A 104 3.86 25.22 -3.37
C THR A 104 4.20 24.32 -4.56
N PRO A 105 4.18 24.82 -5.80
CA PRO A 105 4.52 24.02 -6.98
C PRO A 105 6.04 23.78 -7.02
N PHE A 106 6.44 22.59 -7.44
CA PHE A 106 7.86 22.26 -7.60
C PHE A 106 8.21 21.73 -8.99
N ASP A 107 7.24 21.13 -9.71
CA ASP A 107 7.46 20.61 -11.05
C ASP A 107 6.13 20.42 -11.81
N SER A 108 6.16 20.53 -13.15
CA SER A 108 4.96 20.34 -13.98
C SER A 108 5.34 20.06 -15.44
N SER A 109 4.76 19.02 -16.03
CA SER A 109 4.90 18.74 -17.46
C SER A 109 4.14 19.72 -18.36
N TYR A 110 3.12 20.39 -17.81
CA TYR A 110 2.34 21.38 -18.57
C TYR A 110 3.14 22.64 -18.89
N GLN A 111 4.17 22.98 -18.10
CA GLN A 111 5.03 24.14 -18.38
C GLN A 111 5.82 23.97 -19.66
N GLY A 112 6.24 22.74 -19.98
CA GLY A 112 6.92 22.42 -21.23
C GLY A 112 6.00 22.07 -22.39
N GLY A 113 4.69 21.91 -22.13
CA GLY A 113 3.71 21.49 -23.11
C GLY A 113 3.91 20.08 -23.69
N VAL A 114 4.86 19.30 -23.12
CA VAL A 114 5.20 17.96 -23.58
C VAL A 114 4.83 16.95 -22.50
N PRO A 115 4.12 15.87 -22.83
CA PRO A 115 3.85 14.79 -21.89
C PRO A 115 5.15 14.17 -21.35
N PHE A 116 5.13 13.80 -20.09
CA PHE A 116 6.22 13.05 -19.46
C PHE A 116 6.07 11.57 -19.81
N VAL A 117 7.19 10.94 -20.16
CA VAL A 117 7.24 9.53 -20.55
C VAL A 117 8.21 8.79 -19.64
N PHE A 118 7.77 7.65 -19.07
CA PHE A 118 8.63 6.82 -18.23
C PHE A 118 8.28 5.34 -18.36
N ARG A 119 9.22 4.47 -18.00
CA ARG A 119 8.99 3.02 -17.95
C ARG A 119 8.53 2.59 -16.58
N LEU A 120 7.34 2.00 -16.52
CA LEU A 120 6.67 1.59 -15.29
C LEU A 120 7.39 0.44 -14.59
N GLY A 121 7.50 0.49 -13.26
CA GLY A 121 8.04 -0.59 -12.42
C GLY A 121 9.55 -0.77 -12.51
N THR A 122 10.29 0.17 -13.12
CA THR A 122 11.75 0.10 -13.25
C THR A 122 12.51 0.98 -12.25
N GLY A 123 11.79 1.69 -11.39
CA GLY A 123 12.38 2.67 -10.46
C GLY A 123 12.89 3.94 -11.16
N SER A 124 12.46 4.20 -12.39
CA SER A 124 12.76 5.45 -13.12
C SER A 124 11.99 6.64 -12.57
N VAL A 125 10.95 6.38 -11.80
CA VAL A 125 10.11 7.37 -11.10
C VAL A 125 10.02 7.02 -9.61
N ILE A 126 9.40 7.90 -8.82
CA ILE A 126 9.14 7.64 -7.40
C ILE A 126 8.21 6.44 -7.20
N ARG A 127 8.42 5.69 -6.12
CA ARG A 127 7.67 4.44 -5.84
C ARG A 127 6.16 4.65 -5.82
N GLY A 128 5.69 5.80 -5.34
CA GLY A 128 4.27 6.13 -5.35
C GLY A 128 3.66 6.17 -6.75
N TRP A 129 4.43 6.53 -7.78
CA TRP A 129 3.98 6.48 -9.17
C TRP A 129 3.99 5.06 -9.72
N ASP A 130 5.05 4.29 -9.46
CA ASP A 130 5.11 2.86 -9.84
C ASP A 130 3.94 2.07 -9.23
N GLU A 131 3.40 2.51 -8.08
CA GLU A 131 2.22 1.91 -7.43
C GLU A 131 0.89 2.45 -7.97
N ALA A 132 0.81 3.76 -8.31
CA ALA A 132 -0.44 4.41 -8.69
C ALA A 132 -0.87 4.11 -10.12
N PHE A 133 0.07 4.17 -11.09
CA PHE A 133 -0.25 4.09 -12.51
C PHE A 133 -0.83 2.74 -12.95
N PRO A 134 -0.44 1.57 -12.39
CA PRO A 134 -1.09 0.28 -12.68
C PRO A 134 -2.57 0.22 -12.30
N LEU A 135 -3.04 1.17 -11.50
CA LEU A 135 -4.43 1.27 -11.07
C LEU A 135 -5.24 2.28 -11.88
N MET A 136 -4.64 2.92 -12.90
CA MET A 136 -5.27 3.98 -13.71
C MET A 136 -5.67 3.46 -15.08
N HIS A 137 -6.76 4.01 -15.59
CA HIS A 137 -7.24 3.75 -16.96
C HIS A 137 -6.86 4.90 -17.90
N LYS A 138 -6.87 4.63 -19.19
CA LYS A 138 -6.57 5.65 -20.22
C LYS A 138 -7.49 6.87 -20.12
N GLY A 139 -6.90 8.06 -20.08
CA GLY A 139 -7.60 9.33 -19.91
C GLY A 139 -8.02 9.63 -18.47
N GLU A 140 -7.67 8.77 -17.51
CA GLU A 140 -8.01 9.01 -16.11
C GLU A 140 -7.15 10.10 -15.50
N LYS A 141 -7.80 10.93 -14.66
CA LYS A 141 -7.13 11.96 -13.85
C LYS A 141 -7.26 11.64 -12.38
N ARG A 142 -6.16 11.71 -11.65
CA ARG A 142 -6.10 11.50 -10.20
C ARG A 142 -5.30 12.59 -9.50
N THR A 143 -5.71 12.88 -8.26
CA THR A 143 -4.82 13.48 -7.28
C THR A 143 -4.15 12.36 -6.51
N LEU A 144 -2.83 12.34 -6.48
CA LEU A 144 -2.02 11.42 -5.68
C LEU A 144 -1.43 12.17 -4.50
N ILE A 145 -1.60 11.66 -3.29
CA ILE A 145 -0.93 12.14 -2.09
C ILE A 145 0.14 11.12 -1.75
N VAL A 146 1.39 11.48 -2.03
CA VAL A 146 2.54 10.58 -1.96
C VAL A 146 3.37 10.93 -0.73
N PRO A 147 3.41 10.05 0.29
CA PRO A 147 4.24 10.27 1.46
C PRO A 147 5.73 10.21 1.09
N HIS A 148 6.57 10.85 1.89
CA HIS A 148 8.00 10.96 1.60
C HIS A 148 8.69 9.61 1.38
N TRP A 149 8.28 8.52 2.08
CA TRP A 149 8.88 7.19 1.94
C TRP A 149 8.54 6.48 0.62
N LEU A 150 7.55 6.99 -0.12
CA LEU A 150 7.23 6.57 -1.49
C LEU A 150 7.70 7.61 -2.54
N ALA A 151 8.38 8.67 -2.09
CA ALA A 151 8.91 9.75 -2.92
C ALA A 151 10.42 9.93 -2.68
N TYR A 152 10.86 11.08 -2.18
CA TYR A 152 12.28 11.44 -2.03
C TYR A 152 12.84 11.19 -0.62
N GLY A 153 12.11 10.50 0.23
CA GLY A 153 12.56 10.02 1.53
C GLY A 153 12.89 11.13 2.52
N GLU A 154 13.79 10.80 3.44
CA GLU A 154 14.20 11.70 4.51
C GLU A 154 15.02 12.89 4.05
N ARG A 155 15.70 12.77 2.92
CA ARG A 155 16.56 13.85 2.37
C ARG A 155 15.79 14.87 1.57
N GLY A 156 14.66 14.48 0.94
CA GLY A 156 14.00 15.30 -0.06
C GLY A 156 14.84 15.46 -1.33
N GLN A 157 14.61 16.54 -2.07
CA GLN A 157 15.38 16.95 -3.26
C GLN A 157 15.56 18.48 -3.25
N PRO A 158 16.46 19.01 -2.39
CA PRO A 158 16.69 20.43 -2.30
C PRO A 158 17.18 21.05 -3.62
N PRO A 159 16.87 22.31 -3.91
CA PRO A 159 16.11 23.25 -3.06
C PRO A 159 14.58 23.12 -3.18
N ARG A 160 14.06 22.33 -4.14
CA ARG A 160 12.64 22.30 -4.48
C ARG A 160 11.80 21.49 -3.51
N ILE A 161 12.29 20.36 -3.04
CA ILE A 161 11.56 19.42 -2.21
C ILE A 161 12.27 19.25 -0.86
N PRO A 162 11.66 19.74 0.23
CA PRO A 162 12.24 19.62 1.57
C PRO A 162 12.39 18.17 2.04
N SER A 163 13.19 17.99 3.10
CA SER A 163 13.28 16.74 3.85
C SER A 163 11.90 16.27 4.31
N LYS A 164 11.62 14.96 4.16
CA LYS A 164 10.36 14.31 4.60
C LYS A 164 9.08 14.95 4.03
N ALA A 165 9.15 15.59 2.87
CA ALA A 165 8.00 16.23 2.26
C ALA A 165 7.00 15.21 1.73
N THR A 166 5.73 15.36 2.11
CA THR A 166 4.60 14.76 1.43
C THR A 166 4.30 15.52 0.16
N LEU A 167 4.17 14.83 -0.96
CA LEU A 167 3.94 15.42 -2.27
C LEU A 167 2.50 15.20 -2.72
N VAL A 168 1.98 16.15 -3.46
CA VAL A 168 0.68 16.07 -4.11
C VAL A 168 0.88 16.22 -5.61
N PHE A 169 0.38 15.26 -6.36
CA PHE A 169 0.41 15.30 -7.82
C PHE A 169 -1.00 15.27 -8.38
N GLU A 170 -1.32 16.18 -9.27
CA GLU A 170 -2.42 16.00 -10.21
C GLU A 170 -1.84 15.29 -11.43
N VAL A 171 -2.31 14.08 -11.72
CA VAL A 171 -1.81 13.27 -12.85
C VAL A 171 -2.92 12.97 -13.83
N GLU A 172 -2.57 12.92 -15.12
CA GLU A 172 -3.43 12.48 -16.21
C GLU A 172 -2.71 11.39 -16.99
N LEU A 173 -3.25 10.17 -17.00
CA LEU A 173 -2.73 9.08 -17.83
C LEU A 173 -3.24 9.26 -19.27
N ILE A 174 -2.35 9.58 -20.19
CA ILE A 174 -2.71 9.80 -21.60
C ILE A 174 -2.78 8.47 -22.33
N ASP A 175 -1.69 7.69 -22.26
CA ASP A 175 -1.55 6.41 -22.96
C ASP A 175 -0.42 5.58 -22.36
N TRP A 176 -0.26 4.33 -22.83
CA TRP A 176 0.90 3.48 -22.56
C TRP A 176 1.14 2.50 -23.73
N ARG A 177 2.35 1.96 -23.84
CA ARG A 177 2.75 1.01 -24.88
C ARG A 177 3.90 0.12 -24.43
#